data_97ce837c003ec85350c9b73ca42c13c4
#
_entry.id   97ce837c003ec85350c9b73ca42c13c4
#
_cell.length_a   1.000
_cell.length_b   1.000
_cell.length_c   1.000
_cell.angle_alpha   90.00
_cell.angle_beta   90.00
_cell.angle_gamma   90.00
#
_symmetry.space_group_name_H-M   'P 1'
#
loop_
_entity.id
_entity.type
_entity.pdbx_description
1 polymer ?
#
loop_
_entity_poly.entity_id
_entity_poly.type
_entity_poly.pdbx_seq_one_letter_code
_entity_poly.pdbx_strand_id
1 'polypeptide(L)'
;EKDSQKQVSAGGLTKYMTLALVLTRYADQLDNTFQMPFAISDYVHNTDNADMRSGETFTYREALYAMLTRNANEAAMGLAYTLSNGDLAGWVSQMNTLSQQIGTTGSTWTDACGLDSGNTTTAVDMYLILRYLMRFDAFVEISGAPTFTMPAKEKHAKSFVLLSQNVAL
;
A
#
# COMPACT_ATOMS: atom_id res chain seq x y z
N GLU A 1 -0.37 28.94 2.28
CA GLU A 1 0.31 27.80 1.62
C GLU A 1 -0.05 27.77 0.15
N LYS A 2 0.96 27.82 -0.73
CA LYS A 2 0.73 27.91 -2.17
C LYS A 2 0.24 26.55 -2.68
N ASP A 3 -0.95 26.53 -3.33
CA ASP A 3 -1.52 25.39 -4.05
C ASP A 3 -1.80 24.11 -3.21
N SER A 4 -1.89 24.22 -1.86
CA SER A 4 -2.08 23.06 -0.98
C SER A 4 -3.40 22.28 -1.24
N GLN A 5 -4.39 22.94 -1.84
CA GLN A 5 -5.69 22.36 -2.21
C GLN A 5 -5.76 21.92 -3.69
N LYS A 6 -4.69 22.14 -4.46
CA LYS A 6 -4.67 21.75 -5.87
C LYS A 6 -4.66 20.25 -5.99
N GLN A 7 -5.62 19.68 -6.71
CA GLN A 7 -5.62 18.27 -7.08
C GLN A 7 -4.47 17.93 -8.02
N VAL A 8 -3.81 16.82 -7.73
CA VAL A 8 -2.75 16.22 -8.54
C VAL A 8 -2.97 14.73 -8.64
N SER A 9 -2.35 14.07 -9.62
CA SER A 9 -2.31 12.60 -9.66
C SER A 9 -1.64 12.07 -8.40
N ALA A 10 -2.28 11.11 -7.75
CA ALA A 10 -1.75 10.51 -6.52
C ALA A 10 -0.60 9.53 -6.82
N GLY A 11 -0.64 8.81 -7.96
CA GLY A 11 0.37 7.81 -8.28
C GLY A 11 0.66 6.89 -7.09
N GLY A 12 1.92 6.63 -6.79
CA GLY A 12 2.34 5.78 -5.66
C GLY A 12 1.85 6.23 -4.28
N LEU A 13 1.44 7.49 -4.09
CA LEU A 13 0.86 7.98 -2.84
C LEU A 13 -0.47 7.29 -2.50
N THR A 14 -1.16 6.72 -3.47
CA THR A 14 -2.36 5.89 -3.27
C THR A 14 -2.13 4.77 -2.26
N LYS A 15 -0.93 4.20 -2.22
CA LYS A 15 -0.58 3.11 -1.30
C LYS A 15 -0.68 3.50 0.19
N TYR A 16 -0.52 4.78 0.52
CA TYR A 16 -0.75 5.26 1.89
C TYR A 16 -2.23 5.13 2.29
N MET A 17 -3.16 5.27 1.34
CA MET A 17 -4.57 5.06 1.62
C MET A 17 -4.92 3.58 1.77
N THR A 18 -4.34 2.71 0.92
CA THR A 18 -4.42 1.25 1.09
C THR A 18 -3.84 0.82 2.44
N LEU A 19 -2.67 1.34 2.82
CA LEU A 19 -2.05 1.09 4.12
C LEU A 19 -2.95 1.55 5.27
N ALA A 20 -3.56 2.74 5.16
CA ALA A 20 -4.49 3.25 6.17
C ALA A 20 -5.68 2.30 6.37
N LEU A 21 -6.26 1.77 5.29
CA LEU A 21 -7.37 0.83 5.36
C LEU A 21 -6.95 -0.51 5.98
N VAL A 22 -5.76 -1.03 5.60
CA VAL A 22 -5.21 -2.26 6.20
C VAL A 22 -4.98 -2.08 7.69
N LEU A 23 -4.29 -1.02 8.11
CA LEU A 23 -4.00 -0.79 9.53
C LEU A 23 -5.25 -0.49 10.36
N THR A 24 -6.26 0.17 9.78
CA THR A 24 -7.53 0.42 10.49
C THR A 24 -8.26 -0.88 10.84
N ARG A 25 -8.13 -1.91 10.04
CA ARG A 25 -8.92 -3.14 10.16
C ARG A 25 -8.14 -4.35 10.65
N TYR A 26 -6.83 -4.38 10.42
CA TYR A 26 -6.00 -5.56 10.58
C TYR A 26 -4.67 -5.28 11.31
N ALA A 27 -4.57 -4.19 12.09
CA ALA A 27 -3.34 -3.83 12.78
C ALA A 27 -2.85 -4.93 13.76
N ASP A 28 -3.76 -5.68 14.34
CA ASP A 28 -3.51 -6.83 15.24
C ASP A 28 -3.30 -8.16 14.50
N GLN A 29 -3.37 -8.16 13.18
CA GLN A 29 -3.33 -9.35 12.32
C GLN A 29 -2.19 -9.29 11.28
N LEU A 30 -1.20 -8.44 11.48
CA LEU A 30 -0.14 -8.21 10.48
C LEU A 30 0.74 -9.45 10.23
N ASP A 31 0.75 -10.39 11.16
CA ASP A 31 1.49 -11.65 11.02
C ASP A 31 0.65 -12.78 10.36
N ASN A 32 -0.64 -12.52 10.06
CA ASN A 32 -1.44 -13.40 9.21
C ASN A 32 -0.86 -13.44 7.79
N THR A 33 -1.00 -14.59 7.15
CA THR A 33 -0.47 -14.85 5.82
C THR A 33 -1.54 -14.80 4.74
N PHE A 34 -1.11 -14.52 3.52
CA PHE A 34 -1.91 -14.66 2.30
C PHE A 34 -1.03 -15.21 1.18
N GLN A 35 -1.67 -15.87 0.24
CA GLN A 35 -1.00 -16.29 -0.99
C GLN A 35 -1.18 -15.18 -2.03
N MET A 36 -0.07 -14.74 -2.65
CA MET A 36 -0.11 -13.69 -3.68
C MET A 36 -1.00 -14.14 -4.84
N PRO A 37 -2.09 -13.38 -5.13
CA PRO A 37 -3.08 -13.82 -6.11
C PRO A 37 -2.54 -13.77 -7.55
N PHE A 38 -2.88 -14.76 -8.36
CA PHE A 38 -2.61 -14.73 -9.81
C PHE A 38 -3.48 -13.69 -10.54
N ALA A 39 -4.66 -13.42 -10.02
CA ALA A 39 -5.65 -12.53 -10.64
C ALA A 39 -5.18 -11.09 -10.84
N ILE A 40 -4.17 -10.63 -10.06
CA ILE A 40 -3.65 -9.26 -10.17
C ILE A 40 -2.40 -9.17 -11.06
N SER A 41 -1.86 -10.30 -11.53
CA SER A 41 -0.55 -10.35 -12.19
C SER A 41 -0.45 -9.46 -13.42
N ASP A 42 -1.46 -9.50 -14.29
CA ASP A 42 -1.46 -8.70 -15.54
C ASP A 42 -1.58 -7.20 -15.25
N TYR A 43 -2.34 -6.83 -14.22
CA TYR A 43 -2.54 -5.44 -13.83
C TYR A 43 -1.25 -4.78 -13.34
N VAL A 44 -0.42 -5.52 -12.60
CA VAL A 44 0.84 -4.99 -12.02
C VAL A 44 2.08 -5.35 -12.84
N HIS A 45 1.91 -5.99 -14.00
CA HIS A 45 3.02 -6.43 -14.84
C HIS A 45 3.89 -5.25 -15.31
N ASN A 46 5.21 -5.39 -15.21
CA ASN A 46 6.20 -4.35 -15.58
C ASN A 46 6.05 -3.01 -14.85
N THR A 47 5.53 -3.03 -13.64
CA THR A 47 5.44 -1.85 -12.78
C THR A 47 6.40 -1.95 -11.59
N ASP A 48 6.44 -0.92 -10.74
CA ASP A 48 7.22 -0.96 -9.50
C ASP A 48 6.81 -2.16 -8.64
N ASN A 49 7.81 -2.95 -8.22
CA ASN A 49 7.58 -4.20 -7.49
C ASN A 49 8.71 -4.52 -6.51
N ALA A 50 8.44 -5.46 -5.63
CA ALA A 50 9.38 -6.05 -4.68
C ALA A 50 9.65 -7.54 -4.97
N ASP A 51 9.38 -8.01 -6.19
CA ASP A 51 9.49 -9.40 -6.64
C ASP A 51 8.67 -10.39 -5.77
N MET A 52 7.48 -9.94 -5.33
CA MET A 52 6.52 -10.80 -4.63
C MET A 52 5.68 -11.57 -5.65
N ARG A 53 6.08 -12.81 -5.94
CA ARG A 53 5.54 -13.58 -7.07
C ARG A 53 4.22 -14.25 -6.75
N SER A 54 3.32 -14.27 -7.72
CA SER A 54 2.02 -14.96 -7.60
C SER A 54 2.20 -16.42 -7.16
N GLY A 55 1.38 -16.84 -6.20
CA GLY A 55 1.41 -18.18 -5.61
C GLY A 55 2.38 -18.35 -4.44
N GLU A 56 3.25 -17.38 -4.13
CA GLU A 56 4.05 -17.39 -2.91
C GLU A 56 3.24 -16.87 -1.71
N THR A 57 3.65 -17.29 -0.52
CA THR A 57 2.99 -16.93 0.74
C THR A 57 3.73 -15.80 1.45
N PHE A 58 3.02 -14.74 1.78
CA PHE A 58 3.54 -13.57 2.49
C PHE A 58 2.68 -13.24 3.70
N THR A 59 3.27 -12.59 4.70
CA THR A 59 2.51 -11.95 5.77
C THR A 59 1.99 -10.58 5.30
N TYR A 60 0.93 -10.08 5.95
CA TYR A 60 0.48 -8.70 5.69
C TYR A 60 1.61 -7.69 5.98
N ARG A 61 2.36 -7.90 7.06
CA ARG A 61 3.54 -7.09 7.44
C ARG A 61 4.57 -7.03 6.32
N GLU A 62 4.95 -8.17 5.73
CA GLU A 62 5.89 -8.22 4.60
C GLU A 62 5.40 -7.39 3.40
N ALA A 63 4.10 -7.46 3.10
CA ALA A 63 3.52 -6.66 2.02
C ALA A 63 3.53 -5.16 2.34
N LEU A 64 3.27 -4.76 3.59
CA LEU A 64 3.38 -3.35 4.00
C LEU A 64 4.81 -2.83 3.88
N TYR A 65 5.82 -3.61 4.27
CA TYR A 65 7.23 -3.26 4.03
C TYR A 65 7.52 -3.10 2.54
N ALA A 66 7.09 -4.04 1.71
CA ALA A 66 7.29 -3.97 0.25
C ALA A 66 6.63 -2.71 -0.36
N MET A 67 5.41 -2.37 0.08
CA MET A 67 4.72 -1.15 -0.36
C MET A 67 5.52 0.12 -0.06
N LEU A 68 6.06 0.25 1.16
CA LEU A 68 6.73 1.49 1.58
C LEU A 68 8.20 1.55 1.15
N THR A 69 8.92 0.41 1.09
CA THR A 69 10.34 0.41 0.70
C THR A 69 10.56 0.41 -0.80
N ARG A 70 9.71 -0.30 -1.56
CA ARG A 70 9.88 -0.53 -3.01
C ARG A 70 8.76 0.06 -3.86
N ASN A 71 7.82 0.78 -3.27
CA ASN A 71 6.61 1.24 -3.96
C ASN A 71 5.84 0.08 -4.64
N ALA A 72 5.89 -1.13 -4.07
CA ALA A 72 5.44 -2.37 -4.69
C ALA A 72 3.93 -2.36 -4.99
N ASN A 73 3.58 -2.40 -6.27
CA ASN A 73 2.18 -2.39 -6.72
C ASN A 73 1.50 -3.73 -6.46
N GLU A 74 2.23 -4.85 -6.65
CA GLU A 74 1.71 -6.20 -6.37
C GLU A 74 1.39 -6.41 -4.89
N ALA A 75 2.16 -5.79 -3.99
CA ALA A 75 1.89 -5.87 -2.56
C ALA A 75 0.56 -5.19 -2.20
N ALA A 76 0.32 -3.97 -2.73
CA ALA A 76 -0.91 -3.23 -2.51
C ALA A 76 -2.13 -3.93 -3.11
N MET A 77 -2.02 -4.35 -4.37
CA MET A 77 -3.11 -5.05 -5.08
C MET A 77 -3.37 -6.45 -4.50
N GLY A 78 -2.31 -7.17 -4.11
CA GLY A 78 -2.41 -8.49 -3.49
C GLY A 78 -3.15 -8.46 -2.16
N LEU A 79 -2.82 -7.50 -1.28
CA LEU A 79 -3.55 -7.28 -0.04
C LEU A 79 -5.01 -6.86 -0.30
N ALA A 80 -5.23 -5.90 -1.19
CA ALA A 80 -6.57 -5.43 -1.53
C ALA A 80 -7.45 -6.58 -2.04
N TYR A 81 -6.94 -7.37 -2.98
CA TYR A 81 -7.64 -8.52 -3.54
C TYR A 81 -7.97 -9.57 -2.46
N THR A 82 -6.98 -9.93 -1.65
CA THR A 82 -7.15 -10.95 -0.61
C THR A 82 -8.13 -10.51 0.47
N LEU A 83 -7.96 -9.29 1.00
CA LEU A 83 -8.76 -8.78 2.12
C LEU A 83 -10.19 -8.40 1.72
N SER A 84 -10.45 -8.24 0.42
CA SER A 84 -11.80 -8.02 -0.13
C SER A 84 -12.43 -9.29 -0.71
N ASN A 85 -11.79 -10.46 -0.60
CA ASN A 85 -12.23 -11.69 -1.26
C ASN A 85 -12.42 -11.51 -2.78
N GLY A 86 -11.54 -10.74 -3.43
CA GLY A 86 -11.58 -10.45 -4.86
C GLY A 86 -12.43 -9.26 -5.27
N ASP A 87 -13.18 -8.65 -4.36
CA ASP A 87 -14.00 -7.46 -4.63
C ASP A 87 -13.17 -6.17 -4.55
N LEU A 88 -12.35 -5.93 -5.58
CA LEU A 88 -11.53 -4.71 -5.66
C LEU A 88 -12.37 -3.44 -5.74
N ALA A 89 -13.57 -3.47 -6.32
CA ALA A 89 -14.47 -2.31 -6.34
C ALA A 89 -14.97 -1.97 -4.93
N GLY A 90 -15.34 -2.99 -4.15
CA GLY A 90 -15.68 -2.83 -2.74
C GLY A 90 -14.50 -2.32 -1.91
N TRP A 91 -13.26 -2.78 -2.20
CA TRP A 91 -12.06 -2.25 -1.55
C TRP A 91 -11.88 -0.75 -1.81
N VAL A 92 -11.98 -0.32 -3.07
CA VAL A 92 -11.88 1.09 -3.48
C VAL A 92 -12.99 1.93 -2.81
N SER A 93 -14.22 1.43 -2.76
CA SER A 93 -15.31 2.10 -2.04
C SER A 93 -14.96 2.32 -0.56
N GLN A 94 -14.35 1.34 0.09
CA GLN A 94 -13.90 1.43 1.48
C GLN A 94 -12.73 2.42 1.65
N MET A 95 -11.79 2.48 0.70
CA MET A 95 -10.71 3.49 0.69
C MET A 95 -11.31 4.91 0.67
N ASN A 96 -12.25 5.17 -0.23
CA ASN A 96 -12.92 6.47 -0.33
C ASN A 96 -13.71 6.82 0.93
N THR A 97 -14.43 5.85 1.49
CA THR A 97 -15.17 6.03 2.75
C THR A 97 -14.24 6.39 3.91
N LEU A 98 -13.15 5.65 4.09
CA LEU A 98 -12.17 5.95 5.14
C LEU A 98 -11.49 7.30 4.89
N SER A 99 -11.16 7.64 3.64
CA SER A 99 -10.59 8.93 3.25
C SER A 99 -11.46 10.08 3.71
N GLN A 100 -12.78 10.01 3.47
CA GLN A 100 -13.75 10.99 3.96
C GLN A 100 -13.81 11.05 5.49
N GLN A 101 -13.76 9.91 6.18
CA GLN A 101 -13.73 9.84 7.65
C GLN A 101 -12.47 10.47 8.24
N ILE A 102 -11.33 10.40 7.54
CA ILE A 102 -10.07 11.08 7.88
C ILE A 102 -10.20 12.60 7.73
N GLY A 103 -11.15 13.06 6.91
CA GLY A 103 -11.43 14.47 6.64
C GLY A 103 -10.88 14.99 5.32
N THR A 104 -10.51 14.11 4.38
CA THR A 104 -10.06 14.52 3.04
C THR A 104 -11.24 15.04 2.22
N THR A 105 -11.02 16.04 1.39
CA THR A 105 -12.07 16.66 0.57
C THR A 105 -11.72 16.75 -0.92
N GLY A 106 -10.45 16.60 -1.27
CA GLY A 106 -9.93 16.71 -2.64
C GLY A 106 -9.31 15.41 -3.16
N SER A 107 -9.49 14.29 -2.46
CA SER A 107 -8.93 12.99 -2.88
C SER A 107 -10.01 12.08 -3.45
N THR A 108 -9.62 11.32 -4.46
CA THR A 108 -10.41 10.23 -5.06
C THR A 108 -9.49 9.04 -5.31
N TRP A 109 -9.96 7.85 -4.96
CA TRP A 109 -9.23 6.60 -5.12
C TRP A 109 -9.99 5.69 -6.08
N THR A 110 -9.29 5.12 -7.05
CA THR A 110 -9.85 4.28 -8.12
C THR A 110 -9.19 2.91 -8.22
N ASP A 111 -8.01 2.75 -7.62
CA ASP A 111 -7.37 1.44 -7.39
C ASP A 111 -6.61 1.44 -6.04
N ALA A 112 -5.97 0.32 -5.71
CA ALA A 112 -5.26 0.17 -4.45
C ALA A 112 -3.77 0.55 -4.52
N CYS A 113 -3.19 0.75 -5.71
CA CYS A 113 -1.74 0.92 -5.89
C CYS A 113 -1.32 2.23 -6.58
N GLY A 114 -2.24 2.91 -7.27
CA GLY A 114 -1.98 4.19 -7.92
C GLY A 114 -1.60 4.08 -9.40
N LEU A 115 -1.89 2.96 -10.06
CA LEU A 115 -1.69 2.81 -11.51
C LEU A 115 -2.81 3.44 -12.33
N ASP A 116 -4.03 3.46 -11.80
CA ASP A 116 -5.15 4.13 -12.46
C ASP A 116 -5.02 5.66 -12.35
N SER A 117 -5.17 6.35 -13.47
CA SER A 117 -5.06 7.81 -13.55
C SER A 117 -6.16 8.57 -12.80
N GLY A 118 -7.25 7.90 -12.43
CA GLY A 118 -8.32 8.46 -11.62
C GLY A 118 -7.95 8.68 -10.15
N ASN A 119 -6.83 8.10 -9.67
CA ASN A 119 -6.33 8.39 -8.34
C ASN A 119 -5.82 9.83 -8.25
N THR A 120 -6.51 10.67 -7.49
CA THR A 120 -6.15 12.07 -7.29
C THR A 120 -6.11 12.42 -5.80
N THR A 121 -5.28 13.39 -5.44
CA THR A 121 -5.16 13.86 -4.07
C THR A 121 -4.69 15.31 -4.03
N THR A 122 -4.63 15.90 -2.83
CA THR A 122 -4.06 17.22 -2.56
C THR A 122 -2.97 17.12 -1.49
N ALA A 123 -2.11 18.11 -1.37
CA ALA A 123 -1.10 18.15 -0.31
C ALA A 123 -1.72 18.16 1.10
N VAL A 124 -2.84 18.84 1.28
CA VAL A 124 -3.58 18.86 2.57
C VAL A 124 -4.15 17.49 2.88
N ASP A 125 -4.76 16.81 1.91
CA ASP A 125 -5.33 15.49 2.14
C ASP A 125 -4.24 14.46 2.47
N MET A 126 -3.11 14.49 1.78
CA MET A 126 -1.97 13.63 2.11
C MET A 126 -1.43 13.88 3.51
N TYR A 127 -1.37 15.14 3.95
CA TYR A 127 -1.03 15.47 5.34
C TYR A 127 -2.01 14.83 6.32
N LEU A 128 -3.32 14.90 6.05
CA LEU A 128 -4.35 14.29 6.92
C LEU A 128 -4.21 12.77 6.97
N ILE A 129 -3.97 12.11 5.83
CA ILE A 129 -3.76 10.66 5.75
C ILE A 129 -2.49 10.26 6.51
N LEU A 130 -1.37 10.95 6.29
CA LEU A 130 -0.12 10.65 7.01
C LEU A 130 -0.26 10.87 8.52
N ARG A 131 -0.92 11.96 8.94
CA ARG A 131 -1.22 12.21 10.36
C ARG A 131 -2.11 11.11 10.96
N TYR A 132 -3.05 10.58 10.20
CA TYR A 132 -3.87 9.45 10.61
C TYR A 132 -3.02 8.17 10.79
N LEU A 133 -2.14 7.88 9.83
CA LEU A 133 -1.23 6.73 9.84
C LEU A 133 -0.24 6.77 11.01
N MET A 134 0.25 7.96 11.40
CA MET A 134 1.17 8.13 12.55
C MET A 134 0.57 7.67 13.89
N ARG A 135 -0.71 7.33 13.95
CA ARG A 135 -1.36 6.76 15.14
C ARG A 135 -1.10 5.25 15.31
N PHE A 136 -0.56 4.61 14.29
CA PHE A 136 -0.27 3.17 14.28
C PHE A 136 1.23 2.95 14.45
N ASP A 137 1.64 2.26 15.52
CA ASP A 137 3.05 1.93 15.79
C ASP A 137 3.67 1.17 14.62
N ALA A 138 2.91 0.27 14.00
CA ALA A 138 3.36 -0.49 12.81
C ALA A 138 3.71 0.44 11.63
N PHE A 139 2.96 1.54 11.42
CA PHE A 139 3.32 2.51 10.39
C PHE A 139 4.62 3.23 10.70
N VAL A 140 4.80 3.67 11.95
CA VAL A 140 6.01 4.36 12.39
C VAL A 140 7.24 3.44 12.23
N GLU A 141 7.11 2.19 12.66
CA GLU A 141 8.15 1.17 12.50
C GLU A 141 8.52 0.96 11.03
N ILE A 142 7.52 0.66 10.18
CA ILE A 142 7.74 0.30 8.77
C ILE A 142 8.26 1.49 7.95
N SER A 143 7.69 2.69 8.15
CA SER A 143 8.09 3.88 7.41
C SER A 143 9.48 4.37 7.78
N GLY A 144 9.94 4.12 9.01
CA GLY A 144 11.28 4.45 9.48
C GLY A 144 12.36 3.43 9.11
N ALA A 145 12.00 2.28 8.55
CA ALA A 145 12.95 1.22 8.24
C ALA A 145 13.74 1.53 6.95
N PRO A 146 15.08 1.65 7.01
CA PRO A 146 15.90 1.86 5.82
C PRO A 146 15.97 0.62 4.92
N THR A 147 15.78 -0.55 5.51
CA THR A 147 15.81 -1.85 4.82
C THR A 147 14.81 -2.80 5.44
N PHE A 148 14.38 -3.80 4.66
CA PHE A 148 13.65 -4.95 5.16
C PHE A 148 14.20 -6.22 4.50
N THR A 149 14.46 -7.26 5.28
CA THR A 149 14.90 -8.56 4.75
C THR A 149 13.67 -9.44 4.53
N MET A 150 13.28 -9.60 3.26
CA MET A 150 12.26 -10.56 2.87
C MET A 150 12.82 -11.98 3.07
N PRO A 151 12.17 -12.84 3.85
CA PRO A 151 12.63 -14.22 4.03
C PRO A 151 12.53 -15.03 2.74
N ALA A 152 13.19 -16.18 2.67
CA ALA A 152 13.05 -17.12 1.57
C ALA A 152 11.58 -17.54 1.39
N LYS A 153 11.16 -17.71 0.14
CA LYS A 153 9.79 -18.04 -0.27
C LYS A 153 9.80 -19.25 -1.21
N GLU A 154 8.64 -19.72 -1.58
CA GLU A 154 8.48 -20.93 -2.42
C GLU A 154 9.20 -20.81 -3.77
N LYS A 155 9.27 -19.58 -4.32
CA LYS A 155 9.95 -19.28 -5.60
C LYS A 155 11.24 -18.48 -5.43
N HIS A 156 11.62 -18.16 -4.19
CA HIS A 156 12.85 -17.48 -3.80
C HIS A 156 13.59 -18.33 -2.78
N ALA A 157 14.54 -19.15 -3.25
CA ALA A 157 15.29 -20.08 -2.39
C ALA A 157 16.16 -19.41 -1.31
N LYS A 158 16.39 -18.09 -1.41
CA LYS A 158 17.17 -17.30 -0.45
C LYS A 158 16.41 -16.04 -0.06
N SER A 159 16.64 -15.55 1.15
CA SER A 159 16.20 -14.23 1.59
C SER A 159 16.84 -13.13 0.72
N PHE A 160 16.15 -12.01 0.56
CA PHE A 160 16.64 -10.84 -0.17
C PHE A 160 16.27 -9.54 0.55
N VAL A 161 17.05 -8.49 0.31
CA VAL A 161 16.89 -7.22 1.01
C VAL A 161 16.13 -6.24 0.14
N LEU A 162 15.06 -5.68 0.69
CA LEU A 162 14.37 -4.51 0.13
C LEU A 162 15.03 -3.25 0.71
N LEU A 163 15.56 -2.41 -0.17
CA LEU A 163 16.11 -1.11 0.20
C LEU A 163 15.01 -0.06 0.09
N SER A 164 14.86 0.78 1.10
CA SER A 164 13.92 1.90 1.03
C SER A 164 14.32 2.86 -0.08
N GLN A 165 13.36 3.24 -0.91
CA GLN A 165 13.51 4.32 -1.89
C GLN A 165 13.35 5.69 -1.23
N ASN A 166 12.79 5.75 -0.03
CA ASN A 166 12.75 6.93 0.80
C ASN A 166 14.11 7.11 1.49
N VAL A 167 15.12 7.46 0.70
CA VAL A 167 16.42 7.91 1.23
C VAL A 167 16.26 9.36 1.65
N ALA A 168 15.43 9.61 2.64
CA ALA A 168 15.49 10.85 3.39
C ALA A 168 16.43 10.59 4.56
N LEU A 169 17.66 10.79 4.35
CA LEU A 169 18.67 11.57 5.05
C LEU A 169 18.70 11.40 6.57
#